data_949ff55c5c4ea9f28059fc33da5494d8
#
_entry.id   949ff55c5c4ea9f28059fc33da5494d8
#
_cell.length_a   1.000
_cell.length_b   1.000
_cell.length_c   1.000
_cell.angle_alpha   90.00
_cell.angle_beta   90.00
_cell.angle_gamma   90.00
#
_symmetry.space_group_name_H-M   'P 1'
#
loop_
_entity.id
_entity.type
_entity.pdbx_description
1 polymer ?
#
loop_
_entity_poly.entity_id
_entity_poly.type
_entity_poly.pdbx_seq_one_letter_code
_entity_poly.pdbx_strand_id
1 'polypeptide(L)'
;MRRRIRTAYGSALALTLALGAAACGGGPVSTAGGGDGKELAGQTLTVAGVWSGAEQKNFQKVLDAFTEKTGAKTRFVSTGDNVSTVVGSKIEGGNAPDVVMVPQVGVLQQFAQRKWLQPLSEKTRQAVDADYAPVWKSYGSVDGTLYGLYFKAAHKSTVWYSPEAFEQAGVRPPATYAEMLTAGRTVSDSGLPAFAVAGEDGWTLTDWFENVYLSQAGPQKYDQLAQHRIKWTDPSVVEALRTLGALFSDKKLLAGGQKGALATDFPGSVEKVFGPEPEAGMVYEGDFVAGMAKDEFGKKIGEEAKFFPFPPVGKGAAPVVSGGDAAVVLKDGKNQKAAMAFLEFLATPEAAAVWAAEGGFLSPNKALDLGAYSDATLRSTAKSLIDAGDTVRFDMSDQAPAAFGGTKGAGEWKLLQDFLRDPSDPARTAAALEAAAAKAYQTANQG
;
A
#
# COMPACT_ATOMS: atom_id res chain seq x y z
N MET A 1 4.94 61.00 23.29
CA MET A 1 4.26 62.02 22.51
C MET A 1 3.13 61.32 21.77
N ARG A 2 1.89 61.43 22.27
CA ARG A 2 0.77 62.34 21.88
C ARG A 2 0.60 62.36 20.34
N ARG A 3 -0.51 61.89 19.72
CA ARG A 3 -1.86 62.40 19.84
C ARG A 3 -2.92 61.46 19.26
N ARG A 4 -4.04 61.39 19.98
CA ARG A 4 -5.38 60.89 19.56
C ARG A 4 -6.00 61.93 18.60
N ILE A 5 -6.90 61.51 17.69
CA ILE A 5 -8.13 62.29 17.37
C ILE A 5 -9.27 61.28 17.06
N ARG A 6 -10.38 61.52 17.70
CA ARG A 6 -11.75 60.96 17.52
C ARG A 6 -12.58 61.88 16.65
N THR A 7 -13.60 61.38 15.98
CA THR A 7 -14.95 62.00 15.78
C THR A 7 -15.67 61.09 14.77
N ALA A 8 -16.79 60.51 14.90
CA ALA A 8 -18.14 60.63 15.46
C ALA A 8 -19.15 61.37 14.51
N TYR A 9 -20.35 60.76 14.48
CA TYR A 9 -21.68 61.18 13.97
C TYR A 9 -21.93 60.91 12.46
N GLY A 10 -23.12 60.51 12.00
CA GLY A 10 -24.43 60.46 12.62
C GLY A 10 -25.48 59.76 11.71
N SER A 11 -26.58 59.49 12.30
CA SER A 11 -27.79 58.77 11.89
C SER A 11 -28.59 59.42 10.77
N ALA A 12 -29.37 58.68 9.99
CA ALA A 12 -30.74 59.04 9.60
C ALA A 12 -31.58 57.85 9.16
N LEU A 13 -32.72 57.78 9.80
CA LEU A 13 -33.85 56.87 9.67
C LEU A 13 -34.74 57.30 8.50
N ALA A 14 -35.30 56.40 7.73
CA ALA A 14 -36.56 56.60 7.02
C ALA A 14 -37.30 55.28 6.79
N LEU A 15 -38.43 55.18 7.49
CA LEU A 15 -39.49 54.20 7.43
C LEU A 15 -40.46 54.54 6.30
N THR A 16 -40.84 53.56 5.45
CA THR A 16 -42.13 53.65 4.73
C THR A 16 -42.76 52.28 4.59
N LEU A 17 -43.88 52.10 5.28
CA LEU A 17 -44.89 51.05 5.10
C LEU A 17 -45.69 51.31 3.83
N ALA A 18 -46.00 50.24 3.06
CA ALA A 18 -47.20 50.17 2.25
C ALA A 18 -47.78 48.75 2.24
N LEU A 19 -48.95 48.59 2.81
CA LEU A 19 -49.80 47.41 2.70
C LEU A 19 -50.48 47.38 1.32
N GLY A 20 -50.61 46.19 0.74
CA GLY A 20 -51.49 45.90 -0.38
C GLY A 20 -51.89 44.43 -0.41
N ALA A 21 -53.21 44.17 -0.23
CA ALA A 21 -53.78 42.85 0.02
C ALA A 21 -54.07 42.03 -1.24
N ALA A 22 -54.00 40.74 -1.05
CA ALA A 22 -54.82 39.60 -1.49
C ALA A 22 -55.24 39.43 -2.96
N ALA A 23 -54.85 38.26 -3.53
CA ALA A 23 -55.79 37.45 -4.32
C ALA A 23 -55.33 35.96 -4.32
N CYS A 24 -56.27 35.06 -4.07
CA CYS A 24 -56.14 33.63 -4.02
C CYS A 24 -55.91 32.96 -5.36
N GLY A 25 -55.27 31.81 -5.37
CA GLY A 25 -55.54 30.76 -6.35
C GLY A 25 -54.32 30.15 -7.01
N GLY A 26 -53.99 28.90 -6.66
CA GLY A 26 -53.03 28.09 -7.39
C GLY A 26 -52.31 27.12 -6.47
N GLY A 27 -52.66 25.85 -6.55
CA GLY A 27 -52.10 24.77 -5.75
C GLY A 27 -50.57 24.66 -5.83
N PRO A 28 -49.93 23.88 -4.96
CA PRO A 28 -48.50 23.71 -4.94
C PRO A 28 -48.09 22.90 -6.20
N VAL A 29 -47.61 23.56 -7.20
CA VAL A 29 -46.79 22.93 -8.20
C VAL A 29 -45.50 22.60 -7.47
N SER A 30 -45.34 21.34 -7.11
CA SER A 30 -44.05 20.77 -6.78
C SER A 30 -43.22 20.81 -8.04
N THR A 31 -42.51 21.90 -8.24
CA THR A 31 -41.35 21.88 -9.10
C THR A 31 -40.36 20.97 -8.42
N ALA A 32 -40.36 19.68 -8.85
CA ALA A 32 -39.21 18.85 -8.74
C ALA A 32 -38.10 19.59 -9.52
N GLY A 33 -37.41 20.48 -8.84
CA GLY A 33 -36.18 21.07 -9.28
C GLY A 33 -35.20 19.92 -9.43
N GLY A 34 -34.99 19.46 -10.66
CA GLY A 34 -33.81 18.74 -11.03
C GLY A 34 -32.64 19.65 -10.75
N GLY A 35 -32.16 19.63 -9.52
CA GLY A 35 -30.91 20.26 -9.17
C GLY A 35 -29.79 19.38 -9.63
N ASP A 36 -29.07 19.76 -10.65
CA ASP A 36 -27.70 19.32 -10.92
C ASP A 36 -26.73 19.71 -9.79
N GLY A 37 -27.20 19.87 -8.56
CA GLY A 37 -26.41 20.09 -7.37
C GLY A 37 -25.76 18.80 -6.96
N LYS A 38 -24.45 18.69 -7.17
CA LYS A 38 -23.64 17.54 -6.73
C LYS A 38 -23.88 17.34 -5.22
N GLU A 39 -24.25 16.12 -4.84
CA GLU A 39 -24.82 15.80 -3.50
C GLU A 39 -23.91 16.16 -2.32
N LEU A 40 -22.58 16.24 -2.56
CA LEU A 40 -21.57 16.53 -1.54
C LEU A 40 -20.89 17.90 -1.76
N ALA A 41 -21.50 18.77 -2.55
CA ALA A 41 -20.95 20.12 -2.78
C ALA A 41 -20.76 20.87 -1.45
N GLY A 42 -19.59 21.50 -1.29
CA GLY A 42 -19.20 22.22 -0.07
C GLY A 42 -18.53 21.38 1.01
N GLN A 43 -18.55 20.05 0.92
CA GLN A 43 -17.79 19.17 1.82
C GLN A 43 -16.33 19.04 1.36
N THR A 44 -15.40 18.81 2.30
CA THR A 44 -13.99 18.56 2.01
C THR A 44 -13.57 17.25 2.66
N LEU A 45 -13.34 16.22 1.86
CA LEU A 45 -12.86 14.92 2.29
C LEU A 45 -11.33 14.96 2.45
N THR A 46 -10.81 14.58 3.62
CA THR A 46 -9.39 14.39 3.85
C THR A 46 -9.07 12.90 3.86
N VAL A 47 -8.21 12.46 2.94
CA VAL A 47 -7.74 11.08 2.84
C VAL A 47 -6.26 11.04 3.20
N ALA A 48 -5.86 10.11 4.06
CA ALA A 48 -4.47 9.85 4.39
C ALA A 48 -4.03 8.48 3.87
N GLY A 49 -2.75 8.31 3.54
CA GLY A 49 -2.19 7.03 3.09
C GLY A 49 -0.68 7.11 2.93
N VAL A 50 -0.04 5.97 2.65
CA VAL A 50 1.42 5.87 2.56
C VAL A 50 2.00 6.54 1.30
N TRP A 51 1.25 6.61 0.24
CA TRP A 51 1.73 6.92 -1.11
C TRP A 51 2.34 8.31 -1.25
N SER A 52 3.38 8.40 -2.07
CA SER A 52 4.05 9.62 -2.51
C SER A 52 4.40 9.50 -4.00
N GLY A 53 5.02 10.52 -4.60
CA GLY A 53 5.50 10.47 -5.99
C GLY A 53 4.41 10.07 -7.00
N ALA A 54 4.72 9.10 -7.85
CA ALA A 54 3.83 8.61 -8.90
C ALA A 54 2.54 7.98 -8.35
N GLU A 55 2.62 7.18 -7.30
CA GLU A 55 1.45 6.54 -6.70
C GLU A 55 0.45 7.58 -6.16
N GLN A 56 0.96 8.60 -5.47
CA GLN A 56 0.12 9.72 -5.00
C GLN A 56 -0.56 10.45 -6.15
N LYS A 57 0.17 10.72 -7.24
CA LYS A 57 -0.38 11.39 -8.44
C LYS A 57 -1.48 10.54 -9.08
N ASN A 58 -1.29 9.24 -9.17
CA ASN A 58 -2.27 8.34 -9.76
C ASN A 58 -3.52 8.18 -8.87
N PHE A 59 -3.34 8.09 -7.55
CA PHE A 59 -4.46 8.12 -6.62
C PHE A 59 -5.19 9.47 -6.62
N GLN A 60 -4.49 10.59 -6.85
CA GLN A 60 -5.14 11.90 -6.99
C GLN A 60 -6.17 11.90 -8.13
N LYS A 61 -5.93 11.19 -9.24
CA LYS A 61 -6.92 11.05 -10.32
C LYS A 61 -8.19 10.33 -9.87
N VAL A 62 -8.08 9.35 -8.97
CA VAL A 62 -9.24 8.68 -8.35
C VAL A 62 -10.01 9.68 -7.48
N LEU A 63 -9.31 10.51 -6.71
CA LEU A 63 -9.91 11.57 -5.90
C LEU A 63 -10.60 12.64 -6.77
N ASP A 64 -9.99 12.99 -7.90
CA ASP A 64 -10.54 13.96 -8.86
C ASP A 64 -11.82 13.42 -9.52
N ALA A 65 -11.84 12.14 -9.89
CA ALA A 65 -13.04 11.46 -10.41
C ALA A 65 -14.18 11.45 -9.36
N PHE A 66 -13.87 11.20 -8.10
CA PHE A 66 -14.84 11.33 -7.02
C PHE A 66 -15.37 12.78 -6.87
N THR A 67 -14.46 13.76 -6.94
CA THR A 67 -14.82 15.19 -6.92
C THR A 67 -15.74 15.55 -8.08
N GLU A 68 -15.42 15.11 -9.27
CA GLU A 68 -16.23 15.34 -10.47
C GLU A 68 -17.64 14.75 -10.31
N LYS A 69 -17.73 13.52 -9.80
CA LYS A 69 -18.98 12.80 -9.61
C LYS A 69 -19.87 13.42 -8.53
N THR A 70 -19.29 13.89 -7.41
CA THR A 70 -20.04 14.23 -6.20
C THR A 70 -20.05 15.70 -5.82
N GLY A 71 -19.08 16.48 -6.32
CA GLY A 71 -18.87 17.87 -5.94
C GLY A 71 -18.13 18.07 -4.62
N ALA A 72 -17.76 17.01 -3.91
CA ALA A 72 -16.90 17.11 -2.74
C ALA A 72 -15.49 17.53 -3.16
N LYS A 73 -14.85 18.42 -2.39
CA LYS A 73 -13.40 18.66 -2.52
C LYS A 73 -12.65 17.53 -1.83
N THR A 74 -11.49 17.18 -2.35
CA THR A 74 -10.62 16.15 -1.78
C THR A 74 -9.25 16.73 -1.42
N ARG A 75 -8.63 16.16 -0.39
CA ARG A 75 -7.26 16.47 0.01
C ARG A 75 -6.57 15.19 0.47
N PHE A 76 -5.47 14.85 -0.19
CA PHE A 76 -4.61 13.75 0.23
C PHE A 76 -3.48 14.24 1.16
N VAL A 77 -3.12 13.39 2.14
CA VAL A 77 -2.02 13.63 3.08
C VAL A 77 -1.20 12.35 3.18
N SER A 78 0.02 12.37 2.68
CA SER A 78 0.93 11.25 2.85
C SER A 78 1.33 11.10 4.33
N THR A 79 1.32 9.86 4.81
CA THR A 79 1.81 9.47 6.14
C THR A 79 3.23 8.92 6.09
N GLY A 80 3.74 8.64 4.88
CA GLY A 80 4.85 7.71 4.71
C GLY A 80 4.52 6.38 5.37
N ASP A 81 5.53 5.56 5.65
CA ASP A 81 5.35 4.20 6.21
C ASP A 81 4.89 4.17 7.68
N ASN A 82 4.72 5.32 8.31
CA ASN A 82 4.32 5.42 9.73
C ASN A 82 2.81 5.60 9.94
N VAL A 83 1.95 4.89 9.18
CA VAL A 83 0.49 5.06 9.23
C VAL A 83 -0.04 5.01 10.66
N SER A 84 0.29 3.95 11.41
CA SER A 84 -0.21 3.76 12.78
C SER A 84 0.13 4.94 13.71
N THR A 85 1.38 5.40 13.68
CA THR A 85 1.86 6.49 14.54
C THR A 85 1.29 7.85 14.12
N VAL A 86 1.36 8.16 12.81
CA VAL A 86 0.91 9.45 12.29
C VAL A 86 -0.60 9.63 12.45
N VAL A 87 -1.38 8.59 12.11
CA VAL A 87 -2.84 8.64 12.24
C VAL A 87 -3.25 8.68 13.71
N GLY A 88 -2.61 7.86 14.57
CA GLY A 88 -2.85 7.89 16.01
C GLY A 88 -2.65 9.29 16.60
N SER A 89 -1.52 9.92 16.30
CA SER A 89 -1.22 11.30 16.77
C SER A 89 -2.24 12.33 16.26
N LYS A 90 -2.72 12.16 15.01
CA LYS A 90 -3.76 13.06 14.45
C LYS A 90 -5.11 12.88 15.13
N ILE A 91 -5.50 11.66 15.49
CA ILE A 91 -6.73 11.36 16.22
C ILE A 91 -6.65 11.99 17.63
N GLU A 92 -5.57 11.73 18.37
CA GLU A 92 -5.33 12.28 19.70
C GLU A 92 -5.28 13.82 19.70
N GLY A 93 -4.75 14.42 18.63
CA GLY A 93 -4.72 15.88 18.42
C GLY A 93 -6.00 16.50 17.89
N GLY A 94 -7.11 15.74 17.72
CA GLY A 94 -8.41 16.24 17.22
C GLY A 94 -8.41 16.65 15.75
N ASN A 95 -7.45 16.18 14.97
CA ASN A 95 -7.28 16.46 13.53
C ASN A 95 -7.26 15.17 12.70
N ALA A 96 -8.11 14.20 13.05
CA ALA A 96 -8.25 12.96 12.33
C ALA A 96 -8.57 13.21 10.84
N PRO A 97 -7.96 12.48 9.89
CA PRO A 97 -8.47 12.42 8.52
C PRO A 97 -9.84 11.73 8.49
N ASP A 98 -10.58 11.91 7.41
CA ASP A 98 -11.88 11.26 7.26
C ASP A 98 -11.72 9.79 6.85
N VAL A 99 -10.77 9.52 5.95
CA VAL A 99 -10.44 8.19 5.43
C VAL A 99 -8.94 7.96 5.54
N VAL A 100 -8.55 6.72 5.80
CA VAL A 100 -7.15 6.27 5.74
C VAL A 100 -7.04 5.07 4.82
N MET A 101 -6.05 5.09 3.92
CA MET A 101 -5.61 3.93 3.18
C MET A 101 -4.57 3.19 4.02
N VAL A 102 -4.91 1.99 4.48
CA VAL A 102 -4.11 1.20 5.42
C VAL A 102 -3.57 -0.03 4.70
N PRO A 103 -2.25 -0.18 4.53
CA PRO A 103 -1.69 -1.38 3.91
C PRO A 103 -1.72 -2.60 4.85
N GLN A 104 -1.55 -2.40 6.16
CA GLN A 104 -1.41 -3.51 7.10
C GLN A 104 -2.75 -3.91 7.73
N VAL A 105 -3.08 -5.21 7.63
CA VAL A 105 -4.22 -5.84 8.34
C VAL A 105 -4.09 -5.62 9.87
N GLY A 106 -2.88 -5.79 10.42
CA GLY A 106 -2.64 -5.59 11.85
C GLY A 106 -2.88 -4.16 12.33
N VAL A 107 -2.61 -3.14 11.49
CA VAL A 107 -2.94 -1.74 11.80
C VAL A 107 -4.45 -1.50 11.74
N LEU A 108 -5.14 -2.07 10.76
CA LEU A 108 -6.60 -2.02 10.68
C LEU A 108 -7.23 -2.64 11.93
N GLN A 109 -6.76 -3.82 12.34
CA GLN A 109 -7.23 -4.49 13.56
C GLN A 109 -6.98 -3.64 14.79
N GLN A 110 -5.78 -3.05 14.94
CA GLN A 110 -5.47 -2.14 16.03
C GLN A 110 -6.41 -0.94 16.09
N PHE A 111 -6.71 -0.33 14.93
CA PHE A 111 -7.63 0.81 14.87
C PHE A 111 -9.07 0.41 15.21
N ALA A 112 -9.52 -0.78 14.80
CA ALA A 112 -10.83 -1.31 15.15
C ALA A 112 -10.95 -1.60 16.66
N GLN A 113 -9.95 -2.25 17.26
CA GLN A 113 -9.89 -2.53 18.70
C GLN A 113 -9.89 -1.24 19.53
N ARG A 114 -9.20 -0.20 19.07
CA ARG A 114 -9.26 1.14 19.68
C ARG A 114 -10.57 1.88 19.43
N LYS A 115 -11.51 1.28 18.70
CA LYS A 115 -12.81 1.87 18.34
C LYS A 115 -12.69 3.17 17.54
N TRP A 116 -11.63 3.32 16.78
CA TRP A 116 -11.42 4.48 15.93
C TRP A 116 -12.12 4.39 14.57
N LEU A 117 -12.57 3.18 14.18
CA LEU A 117 -13.16 2.93 12.87
C LEU A 117 -14.70 2.93 12.91
N GLN A 118 -15.31 3.42 11.82
CA GLN A 118 -16.72 3.21 11.51
C GLN A 118 -16.90 1.91 10.72
N PRO A 119 -17.91 1.08 11.04
CA PRO A 119 -18.34 0.01 10.14
C PRO A 119 -18.73 0.56 8.78
N LEU A 120 -18.39 -0.17 7.71
CA LEU A 120 -18.71 0.25 6.35
C LEU A 120 -20.23 0.18 6.07
N SER A 121 -20.69 1.01 5.12
CA SER A 121 -22.10 1.07 4.75
C SER A 121 -22.61 -0.28 4.20
N GLU A 122 -23.92 -0.50 4.27
CA GLU A 122 -24.54 -1.70 3.71
C GLU A 122 -24.24 -1.82 2.22
N LYS A 123 -24.25 -0.71 1.49
CA LYS A 123 -23.97 -0.68 0.05
C LYS A 123 -22.53 -1.12 -0.26
N THR A 124 -21.54 -0.65 0.53
CA THR A 124 -20.15 -1.11 0.39
C THR A 124 -20.02 -2.59 0.71
N ARG A 125 -20.69 -3.08 1.77
CA ARG A 125 -20.68 -4.51 2.12
C ARG A 125 -21.25 -5.39 1.01
N GLN A 126 -22.37 -4.99 0.40
CA GLN A 126 -22.98 -5.70 -0.71
C GLN A 126 -22.06 -5.74 -1.94
N ALA A 127 -21.37 -4.65 -2.27
CA ALA A 127 -20.39 -4.63 -3.35
C ALA A 127 -19.20 -5.57 -3.07
N VAL A 128 -18.69 -5.58 -1.81
CA VAL A 128 -17.63 -6.50 -1.40
C VAL A 128 -18.09 -7.96 -1.51
N ASP A 129 -19.30 -8.27 -1.09
CA ASP A 129 -19.86 -9.63 -1.18
C ASP A 129 -20.04 -10.12 -2.62
N ALA A 130 -20.41 -9.22 -3.53
CA ALA A 130 -20.63 -9.54 -4.95
C ALA A 130 -19.31 -9.64 -5.74
N ASP A 131 -18.42 -8.68 -5.56
CA ASP A 131 -17.34 -8.40 -6.52
C ASP A 131 -15.94 -8.73 -6.00
N TYR A 132 -15.79 -9.12 -4.73
CA TYR A 132 -14.46 -9.44 -4.16
C TYR A 132 -14.34 -10.94 -3.81
N ALA A 133 -13.14 -11.46 -3.81
CA ALA A 133 -12.91 -12.78 -3.23
C ALA A 133 -13.09 -12.75 -1.71
N PRO A 134 -13.60 -13.83 -1.07
CA PRO A 134 -13.89 -13.86 0.38
C PRO A 134 -12.69 -13.48 1.27
N VAL A 135 -11.48 -13.74 0.80
CA VAL A 135 -10.25 -13.42 1.54
C VAL A 135 -10.09 -11.92 1.77
N TRP A 136 -10.41 -11.08 0.81
CA TRP A 136 -10.35 -9.61 0.95
C TRP A 136 -11.34 -9.09 1.99
N LYS A 137 -12.54 -9.69 2.02
CA LYS A 137 -13.52 -9.39 3.06
C LYS A 137 -13.00 -9.78 4.44
N SER A 138 -12.33 -10.94 4.55
CA SER A 138 -11.80 -11.42 5.83
C SER A 138 -10.72 -10.50 6.38
N TYR A 139 -9.81 -10.00 5.53
CA TYR A 139 -8.76 -9.05 5.94
C TYR A 139 -9.31 -7.67 6.32
N GLY A 140 -10.42 -7.24 5.72
CA GLY A 140 -11.11 -5.99 6.06
C GLY A 140 -12.02 -6.08 7.29
N SER A 141 -12.18 -7.27 7.88
CA SER A 141 -13.15 -7.53 8.96
C SER A 141 -12.46 -7.78 10.30
N VAL A 142 -13.08 -7.25 11.38
CA VAL A 142 -12.71 -7.54 12.76
C VAL A 142 -13.98 -7.94 13.51
N ASP A 143 -13.96 -9.07 14.18
CA ASP A 143 -15.11 -9.65 14.93
C ASP A 143 -16.40 -9.70 14.08
N GLY A 144 -16.27 -10.10 12.81
CA GLY A 144 -17.39 -10.22 11.87
C GLY A 144 -17.92 -8.91 11.31
N THR A 145 -17.37 -7.76 11.72
CA THR A 145 -17.73 -6.44 11.21
C THR A 145 -16.74 -5.96 10.16
N LEU A 146 -17.21 -5.57 8.98
CA LEU A 146 -16.37 -5.04 7.91
C LEU A 146 -16.05 -3.56 8.18
N TYR A 147 -14.77 -3.26 8.36
CA TYR A 147 -14.23 -1.92 8.58
C TYR A 147 -13.38 -1.40 7.42
N GLY A 148 -12.77 -2.30 6.64
CA GLY A 148 -11.88 -1.95 5.54
C GLY A 148 -12.37 -2.48 4.19
N LEU A 149 -12.30 -1.61 3.17
CA LEU A 149 -12.48 -1.96 1.76
C LEU A 149 -11.11 -2.02 1.11
N TYR A 150 -10.65 -3.19 0.69
CA TYR A 150 -9.44 -3.29 -0.11
C TYR A 150 -9.66 -2.67 -1.50
N PHE A 151 -8.99 -1.57 -1.78
CA PHE A 151 -9.06 -0.88 -3.06
C PHE A 151 -7.93 -1.27 -3.98
N LYS A 152 -6.72 -1.40 -3.45
CA LYS A 152 -5.52 -1.80 -4.18
C LYS A 152 -5.05 -3.16 -3.69
N ALA A 153 -4.71 -4.04 -4.62
CA ALA A 153 -3.94 -5.26 -4.39
C ALA A 153 -2.51 -5.04 -4.89
N ALA A 154 -1.57 -5.87 -4.45
CA ALA A 154 -0.20 -5.89 -4.93
C ALA A 154 0.25 -7.34 -5.18
N HIS A 155 1.09 -7.55 -6.19
CA HIS A 155 1.81 -8.78 -6.44
C HIS A 155 3.28 -8.59 -6.04
N LYS A 156 3.63 -8.97 -4.82
CA LYS A 156 4.93 -8.74 -4.20
C LYS A 156 5.94 -9.88 -4.46
N SER A 157 5.88 -10.51 -5.63
CA SER A 157 6.82 -11.57 -6.03
C SER A 157 7.36 -11.31 -7.42
N THR A 158 7.81 -10.08 -7.67
CA THR A 158 8.37 -9.67 -8.96
C THR A 158 9.78 -9.11 -8.78
N VAL A 159 10.72 -9.57 -9.63
CA VAL A 159 12.07 -9.02 -9.69
C VAL A 159 12.18 -8.20 -10.96
N TRP A 160 12.22 -6.90 -10.81
CA TRP A 160 12.34 -5.95 -11.91
C TRP A 160 13.79 -5.79 -12.32
N TYR A 161 14.07 -5.67 -13.62
CA TYR A 161 15.42 -5.56 -14.14
C TYR A 161 15.53 -4.63 -15.35
N SER A 162 16.71 -4.07 -15.54
CA SER A 162 17.09 -3.36 -16.75
C SER A 162 17.48 -4.39 -17.83
N PRO A 163 16.74 -4.47 -18.96
CA PRO A 163 17.13 -5.31 -20.09
C PRO A 163 18.52 -4.97 -20.63
N GLU A 164 18.90 -3.69 -20.61
CA GLU A 164 20.22 -3.22 -21.04
C GLU A 164 21.34 -3.82 -20.18
N ALA A 165 21.17 -3.78 -18.82
CA ALA A 165 22.16 -4.38 -17.92
C ALA A 165 22.28 -5.90 -18.11
N PHE A 166 21.16 -6.59 -18.39
CA PHE A 166 21.13 -8.03 -18.66
C PHE A 166 21.80 -8.37 -20.01
N GLU A 167 21.53 -7.58 -21.04
CA GLU A 167 22.14 -7.74 -22.36
C GLU A 167 23.66 -7.49 -22.30
N GLN A 168 24.10 -6.43 -21.62
CA GLN A 168 25.50 -6.11 -21.41
C GLN A 168 26.25 -7.24 -20.67
N ALA A 169 25.60 -7.84 -19.66
CA ALA A 169 26.15 -8.97 -18.91
C ALA A 169 26.03 -10.32 -19.67
N GLY A 170 25.27 -10.39 -20.76
CA GLY A 170 25.00 -11.63 -21.49
C GLY A 170 24.16 -12.63 -20.70
N VAL A 171 23.31 -12.16 -19.75
CA VAL A 171 22.46 -13.02 -18.91
C VAL A 171 21.00 -12.97 -19.35
N ARG A 172 20.22 -13.97 -18.94
CA ARG A 172 18.77 -14.05 -19.15
C ARG A 172 18.05 -14.12 -17.81
N PRO A 173 16.73 -13.79 -17.76
CA PRO A 173 15.92 -14.01 -16.57
C PRO A 173 16.08 -15.42 -16.01
N PRO A 174 16.43 -15.55 -14.72
CA PRO A 174 16.74 -16.83 -14.09
C PRO A 174 15.47 -17.62 -13.79
N ALA A 175 15.55 -18.95 -13.86
CA ALA A 175 14.45 -19.85 -13.53
C ALA A 175 14.48 -20.34 -12.06
N THR A 176 15.61 -20.18 -11.36
CA THR A 176 15.78 -20.59 -9.96
C THR A 176 16.48 -19.49 -9.16
N TYR A 177 16.30 -19.50 -7.84
CA TYR A 177 16.98 -18.55 -6.94
C TYR A 177 18.51 -18.66 -7.03
N ALA A 178 19.05 -19.86 -7.18
CA ALA A 178 20.48 -20.05 -7.36
C ALA A 178 20.99 -19.44 -8.68
N GLU A 179 20.23 -19.59 -9.77
CA GLU A 179 20.53 -18.92 -11.03
C GLU A 179 20.42 -17.40 -10.91
N MET A 180 19.46 -16.88 -10.12
CA MET A 180 19.31 -15.44 -9.86
C MET A 180 20.58 -14.86 -9.20
N LEU A 181 21.10 -15.54 -8.18
CA LEU A 181 22.36 -15.13 -7.54
C LEU A 181 23.55 -15.21 -8.51
N THR A 182 23.59 -16.24 -9.38
CA THR A 182 24.65 -16.40 -10.39
C THR A 182 24.57 -15.33 -11.46
N ALA A 183 23.38 -15.09 -12.01
CA ALA A 183 23.14 -14.00 -12.96
C ALA A 183 23.48 -12.63 -12.34
N GLY A 184 23.10 -12.42 -11.09
CA GLY A 184 23.45 -11.20 -10.35
C GLY A 184 24.96 -10.97 -10.25
N ARG A 185 25.75 -12.02 -9.93
CA ARG A 185 27.23 -11.89 -9.92
C ARG A 185 27.79 -11.57 -11.31
N THR A 186 27.21 -12.14 -12.36
CA THR A 186 27.62 -11.84 -13.75
C THR A 186 27.29 -10.41 -14.13
N VAL A 187 26.10 -9.90 -13.71
CA VAL A 187 25.74 -8.48 -13.86
C VAL A 187 26.77 -7.61 -13.12
N SER A 188 27.13 -7.98 -11.89
CA SER A 188 28.12 -7.22 -11.10
C SER A 188 29.50 -7.22 -11.74
N ASP A 189 29.94 -8.34 -12.32
CA ASP A 189 31.21 -8.46 -12.98
C ASP A 189 31.25 -7.68 -14.34
N SER A 190 30.06 -7.32 -14.90
CA SER A 190 29.95 -6.45 -16.09
C SER A 190 29.93 -4.95 -15.77
N GLY A 191 29.92 -4.55 -14.48
CA GLY A 191 30.12 -3.18 -14.04
C GLY A 191 29.02 -2.55 -13.19
N LEU A 192 27.83 -3.16 -13.09
CA LEU A 192 26.74 -2.70 -12.22
C LEU A 192 26.47 -3.72 -11.11
N PRO A 193 26.38 -3.32 -9.83
CA PRO A 193 25.86 -4.18 -8.77
C PRO A 193 24.53 -4.85 -9.17
N ALA A 194 24.29 -6.07 -8.65
CA ALA A 194 23.11 -6.82 -9.07
C ALA A 194 21.80 -6.17 -8.60
N PHE A 195 21.70 -5.88 -7.31
CA PHE A 195 20.45 -5.46 -6.68
C PHE A 195 20.55 -4.10 -6.00
N ALA A 196 19.58 -3.23 -6.25
CA ALA A 196 19.23 -2.14 -5.36
C ALA A 196 18.27 -2.68 -4.30
N VAL A 197 18.72 -2.79 -3.05
CA VAL A 197 17.89 -3.26 -1.93
C VAL A 197 17.46 -2.07 -1.09
N ALA A 198 16.15 -1.91 -0.89
CA ALA A 198 15.55 -0.82 -0.13
C ALA A 198 15.49 -1.15 1.38
N GLY A 199 16.63 -1.21 2.04
CA GLY A 199 16.70 -1.59 3.45
C GLY A 199 16.31 -0.50 4.46
N GLU A 200 16.22 0.78 4.03
CA GLU A 200 15.89 1.91 4.92
C GLU A 200 14.46 1.83 5.45
N ASP A 201 13.51 1.41 4.62
CA ASP A 201 12.09 1.37 5.00
C ASP A 201 11.77 0.21 5.94
N GLY A 202 12.47 -0.90 5.81
CA GLY A 202 12.31 -2.10 6.63
C GLY A 202 11.26 -3.08 6.09
N TRP A 203 10.09 -2.62 5.65
CA TRP A 203 9.03 -3.48 5.09
C TRP A 203 9.47 -4.24 3.84
N THR A 204 10.31 -3.65 3.01
CA THR A 204 10.87 -4.29 1.81
C THR A 204 11.70 -5.54 2.17
N LEU A 205 12.34 -5.55 3.35
CA LEU A 205 13.11 -6.70 3.81
C LEU A 205 12.22 -7.84 4.29
N THR A 206 11.01 -7.54 4.78
CA THR A 206 10.02 -8.58 5.10
C THR A 206 9.58 -9.29 3.83
N ASP A 207 9.33 -8.56 2.74
CA ASP A 207 8.97 -9.11 1.44
C ASP A 207 10.04 -10.07 0.90
N TRP A 208 11.35 -9.72 1.03
CA TRP A 208 12.45 -10.62 0.71
C TRP A 208 12.42 -11.92 1.51
N PHE A 209 12.25 -11.81 2.84
CA PHE A 209 12.16 -12.97 3.72
C PHE A 209 10.95 -13.84 3.38
N GLU A 210 9.81 -13.24 3.19
CA GLU A 210 8.54 -13.92 2.95
C GLU A 210 8.53 -14.71 1.65
N ASN A 211 9.10 -14.17 0.57
CA ASN A 211 9.20 -14.90 -0.68
C ASN A 211 10.17 -16.10 -0.57
N VAL A 212 11.30 -15.91 0.09
CA VAL A 212 12.21 -17.03 0.38
C VAL A 212 11.52 -18.08 1.25
N TYR A 213 10.84 -17.66 2.32
CA TYR A 213 10.19 -18.55 3.27
C TYR A 213 9.01 -19.29 2.65
N LEU A 214 8.13 -18.59 1.94
CA LEU A 214 6.98 -19.21 1.26
C LEU A 214 7.44 -20.28 0.27
N SER A 215 8.48 -19.98 -0.52
CA SER A 215 9.05 -20.93 -1.48
C SER A 215 9.64 -22.16 -0.78
N GLN A 216 10.46 -21.98 0.26
CA GLN A 216 11.16 -23.09 0.93
C GLN A 216 10.29 -23.91 1.86
N ALA A 217 9.46 -23.26 2.67
CA ALA A 217 8.68 -23.90 3.72
C ALA A 217 7.27 -24.29 3.27
N GLY A 218 6.78 -23.69 2.20
CA GLY A 218 5.46 -23.89 1.63
C GLY A 218 4.34 -23.14 2.35
N PRO A 219 3.15 -23.07 1.74
CA PRO A 219 2.05 -22.22 2.20
C PRO A 219 1.54 -22.58 3.59
N GLN A 220 1.53 -23.86 3.96
CA GLN A 220 1.04 -24.28 5.27
C GLN A 220 1.91 -23.75 6.43
N LYS A 221 3.23 -23.83 6.31
CA LYS A 221 4.15 -23.28 7.32
C LYS A 221 4.13 -21.75 7.32
N TYR A 222 4.00 -21.15 6.15
CA TYR A 222 3.82 -19.71 6.01
C TYR A 222 2.61 -19.23 6.82
N ASP A 223 1.44 -19.85 6.63
CA ASP A 223 0.21 -19.52 7.37
C ASP A 223 0.36 -19.75 8.89
N GLN A 224 1.09 -20.78 9.28
CA GLN A 224 1.34 -21.07 10.70
C GLN A 224 2.25 -20.02 11.34
N LEU A 225 3.26 -19.52 10.62
CA LEU A 225 4.17 -18.49 11.10
C LEU A 225 3.45 -17.13 11.16
N ALA A 226 2.71 -16.76 10.09
CA ALA A 226 1.90 -15.55 10.03
C ALA A 226 0.89 -15.43 11.18
N GLN A 227 0.42 -16.55 11.71
CA GLN A 227 -0.51 -16.61 12.85
C GLN A 227 0.21 -16.90 14.18
N HIS A 228 1.53 -16.88 14.19
CA HIS A 228 2.37 -17.24 15.35
C HIS A 228 1.99 -18.58 15.99
N ARG A 229 1.49 -19.54 15.19
CA ARG A 229 1.21 -20.93 15.60
C ARG A 229 2.46 -21.80 15.63
N ILE A 230 3.49 -21.41 14.90
CA ILE A 230 4.87 -21.88 15.05
C ILE A 230 5.75 -20.71 15.43
N LYS A 231 6.88 -21.00 16.05
CA LYS A 231 7.81 -19.97 16.52
C LYS A 231 8.71 -19.48 15.39
N TRP A 232 9.14 -18.23 15.45
CA TRP A 232 10.19 -17.71 14.58
C TRP A 232 11.53 -18.43 14.73
N THR A 233 11.71 -19.21 15.81
CA THR A 233 12.86 -20.09 15.99
C THR A 233 12.69 -21.48 15.35
N ASP A 234 11.59 -21.74 14.61
CA ASP A 234 11.43 -23.00 13.86
C ASP A 234 12.61 -23.17 12.88
N PRO A 235 13.15 -24.38 12.72
CA PRO A 235 14.26 -24.64 11.81
C PRO A 235 14.03 -24.15 10.37
N SER A 236 12.78 -24.12 9.90
CA SER A 236 12.45 -23.61 8.56
C SER A 236 12.68 -22.10 8.44
N VAL A 237 12.42 -21.34 9.50
CA VAL A 237 12.69 -19.87 9.55
C VAL A 237 14.20 -19.62 9.55
N VAL A 238 14.95 -20.35 10.37
CA VAL A 238 16.42 -20.24 10.41
C VAL A 238 17.04 -20.57 9.05
N GLU A 239 16.48 -21.55 8.32
CA GLU A 239 16.95 -21.91 6.97
C GLU A 239 16.64 -20.80 5.95
N ALA A 240 15.46 -20.19 6.01
CA ALA A 240 15.09 -19.06 5.14
C ALA A 240 16.00 -17.85 5.40
N LEU A 241 16.26 -17.53 6.66
CA LEU A 241 17.21 -16.47 7.03
C LEU A 241 18.62 -16.81 6.56
N ARG A 242 19.07 -18.06 6.61
CA ARG A 242 20.37 -18.49 6.08
C ARG A 242 20.45 -18.27 4.55
N THR A 243 19.38 -18.62 3.85
CA THR A 243 19.28 -18.40 2.39
C THR A 243 19.34 -16.93 2.02
N LEU A 244 18.56 -16.10 2.72
CA LEU A 244 18.55 -14.65 2.51
C LEU A 244 19.89 -14.03 2.93
N GLY A 245 20.48 -14.50 4.02
CA GLY A 245 21.78 -14.08 4.51
C GLY A 245 22.92 -14.33 3.51
N ALA A 246 22.82 -15.37 2.69
CA ALA A 246 23.79 -15.62 1.63
C ALA A 246 23.76 -14.51 0.56
N LEU A 247 22.59 -13.98 0.21
CA LEU A 247 22.46 -12.80 -0.65
C LEU A 247 23.00 -11.55 0.02
N PHE A 248 22.59 -11.28 1.26
CA PHE A 248 22.97 -10.07 1.99
C PHE A 248 24.47 -10.01 2.34
N SER A 249 25.12 -11.16 2.47
CA SER A 249 26.58 -11.23 2.73
C SER A 249 27.43 -10.98 1.49
N ASP A 250 26.89 -11.15 0.29
CA ASP A 250 27.63 -10.99 -0.95
C ASP A 250 27.66 -9.52 -1.38
N LYS A 251 28.79 -8.86 -1.08
CA LYS A 251 28.98 -7.43 -1.37
C LYS A 251 28.91 -7.10 -2.87
N LYS A 252 29.13 -8.06 -3.75
CA LYS A 252 28.98 -7.85 -5.19
C LYS A 252 27.52 -7.73 -5.60
N LEU A 253 26.62 -8.37 -4.85
CA LEU A 253 25.20 -8.38 -5.21
C LEU A 253 24.48 -7.08 -4.83
N LEU A 254 24.97 -6.34 -3.84
CA LEU A 254 24.26 -5.17 -3.29
C LEU A 254 24.87 -3.86 -3.75
N ALA A 255 24.06 -2.97 -4.31
CA ALA A 255 24.46 -1.59 -4.61
C ALA A 255 24.89 -0.87 -3.32
N GLY A 256 26.15 -0.41 -3.27
CA GLY A 256 26.75 0.18 -2.08
C GLY A 256 26.96 -0.79 -0.89
N GLY A 257 26.82 -2.10 -1.09
CA GLY A 257 26.90 -3.13 -0.07
C GLY A 257 25.77 -2.97 0.98
N GLN A 258 25.90 -3.64 2.14
CA GLN A 258 24.90 -3.57 3.22
C GLN A 258 24.64 -2.13 3.71
N LYS A 259 25.68 -1.29 3.75
CA LYS A 259 25.55 0.11 4.16
C LYS A 259 24.72 0.91 3.17
N GLY A 260 24.97 0.73 1.87
CA GLY A 260 24.18 1.36 0.80
C GLY A 260 22.74 0.89 0.83
N ALA A 261 22.50 -0.41 0.94
CA ALA A 261 21.17 -1.00 1.05
C ALA A 261 20.37 -0.42 2.24
N LEU A 262 20.99 -0.30 3.43
CA LEU A 262 20.35 0.28 4.62
C LEU A 262 20.12 1.80 4.53
N ALA A 263 20.72 2.49 3.59
CA ALA A 263 20.53 3.92 3.34
C ALA A 263 19.63 4.21 2.12
N THR A 264 19.13 3.18 1.47
CA THR A 264 18.28 3.28 0.28
C THR A 264 16.84 2.97 0.67
N ASP A 265 15.93 3.90 0.42
CA ASP A 265 14.49 3.71 0.55
C ASP A 265 13.91 3.06 -0.72
N PHE A 266 12.63 2.73 -0.73
CA PHE A 266 11.98 2.07 -1.86
C PHE A 266 12.06 2.93 -3.14
N PRO A 267 11.67 4.22 -3.15
CA PRO A 267 11.84 5.07 -4.34
C PRO A 267 13.27 5.12 -4.86
N GLY A 268 14.24 5.30 -3.97
CA GLY A 268 15.66 5.32 -4.31
C GLY A 268 16.16 3.99 -4.88
N SER A 269 15.58 2.85 -4.48
CA SER A 269 15.93 1.55 -5.06
C SER A 269 15.46 1.43 -6.51
N VAL A 270 14.29 1.96 -6.85
CA VAL A 270 13.76 2.00 -8.22
C VAL A 270 14.59 2.98 -9.07
N GLU A 271 14.95 4.15 -8.53
CA GLU A 271 15.83 5.12 -9.19
C GLU A 271 17.19 4.52 -9.54
N LYS A 272 17.81 3.75 -8.62
CA LYS A 272 19.10 3.08 -8.87
C LYS A 272 19.08 2.09 -10.02
N VAL A 273 17.92 1.60 -10.44
CA VAL A 273 17.79 0.69 -11.59
C VAL A 273 17.32 1.41 -12.85
N PHE A 274 16.35 2.30 -12.71
CA PHE A 274 15.62 2.91 -13.83
C PHE A 274 15.87 4.41 -13.98
N GLY A 275 16.59 5.03 -13.07
CA GLY A 275 16.95 6.44 -13.13
C GLY A 275 17.93 6.79 -14.25
N PRO A 276 18.30 8.08 -14.38
CA PRO A 276 19.19 8.54 -15.44
C PRO A 276 20.63 8.03 -15.31
N GLU A 277 21.07 7.70 -14.10
CA GLU A 277 22.39 7.15 -13.78
C GLU A 277 22.23 5.83 -13.01
N PRO A 278 22.01 4.69 -13.71
CA PRO A 278 21.78 3.42 -13.04
C PRO A 278 22.97 2.98 -12.18
N GLU A 279 22.70 2.54 -10.96
CA GLU A 279 23.67 2.02 -10.00
C GLU A 279 23.46 0.51 -9.72
N ALA A 280 22.41 -0.11 -10.27
CA ALA A 280 22.13 -1.54 -10.13
C ALA A 280 21.37 -2.09 -11.34
N GLY A 281 21.45 -3.40 -11.54
CA GLY A 281 20.76 -4.09 -12.65
C GLY A 281 19.34 -4.53 -12.32
N MET A 282 19.00 -4.71 -11.04
CA MET A 282 17.72 -5.24 -10.56
C MET A 282 17.23 -4.55 -9.30
N VAL A 283 15.90 -4.49 -9.14
CA VAL A 283 15.21 -4.21 -7.88
C VAL A 283 14.13 -5.27 -7.67
N TYR A 284 14.07 -5.83 -6.47
CA TYR A 284 12.99 -6.74 -6.10
C TYR A 284 11.94 -5.95 -5.31
N GLU A 285 10.72 -5.97 -5.81
CA GLU A 285 9.51 -5.48 -5.16
C GLU A 285 8.25 -5.86 -5.97
N GLY A 286 7.10 -5.27 -5.61
CA GLY A 286 5.82 -5.55 -6.22
C GLY A 286 5.59 -4.93 -7.61
N ASP A 287 4.42 -5.17 -8.16
CA ASP A 287 3.97 -4.63 -9.45
C ASP A 287 3.94 -3.10 -9.51
N PHE A 288 3.87 -2.43 -8.37
CA PHE A 288 3.86 -0.97 -8.25
C PHE A 288 5.17 -0.30 -8.69
N VAL A 289 6.28 -1.05 -8.79
CA VAL A 289 7.53 -0.58 -9.44
C VAL A 289 7.27 -0.10 -10.87
N ALA A 290 6.31 -0.73 -11.59
CA ALA A 290 5.95 -0.33 -12.95
C ALA A 290 5.50 1.14 -13.03
N GLY A 291 4.67 1.57 -12.09
CA GLY A 291 4.19 2.95 -12.03
C GLY A 291 5.33 3.95 -11.88
N MET A 292 6.25 3.70 -10.96
CA MET A 292 7.42 4.58 -10.74
C MET A 292 8.37 4.56 -11.95
N ALA A 293 8.71 3.37 -12.47
CA ALA A 293 9.60 3.25 -13.62
C ALA A 293 9.05 4.03 -14.84
N LYS A 294 7.72 3.99 -15.05
CA LYS A 294 7.03 4.71 -16.12
C LYS A 294 6.94 6.22 -15.84
N ASP A 295 6.37 6.60 -14.70
CA ASP A 295 5.89 7.96 -14.47
C ASP A 295 7.00 8.90 -13.96
N GLU A 296 8.02 8.36 -13.26
CA GLU A 296 9.14 9.16 -12.75
C GLU A 296 10.38 9.08 -13.65
N PHE A 297 10.62 7.91 -14.27
CA PHE A 297 11.82 7.69 -15.07
C PHE A 297 11.56 7.49 -16.57
N GLY A 298 10.29 7.59 -17.01
CA GLY A 298 9.90 7.56 -18.42
C GLY A 298 10.12 6.21 -19.12
N LYS A 299 10.26 5.10 -18.36
CA LYS A 299 10.54 3.79 -18.93
C LYS A 299 9.31 3.14 -19.55
N LYS A 300 9.49 2.49 -20.69
CA LYS A 300 8.45 1.66 -21.31
C LYS A 300 8.40 0.30 -20.64
N ILE A 301 7.27 0.05 -19.97
CA ILE A 301 7.04 -1.23 -19.27
C ILE A 301 6.93 -2.37 -20.30
N GLY A 302 7.66 -3.47 -20.05
CA GLY A 302 7.75 -4.61 -20.95
C GLY A 302 8.84 -4.47 -22.03
N GLU A 303 9.44 -3.28 -22.19
CA GLU A 303 10.57 -3.03 -23.12
C GLU A 303 11.84 -2.61 -22.36
N GLU A 304 11.81 -1.47 -21.64
CA GLU A 304 12.94 -0.88 -20.95
C GLU A 304 12.96 -1.20 -19.44
N ALA A 305 11.79 -1.51 -18.87
CA ALA A 305 11.64 -2.06 -17.54
C ALA A 305 10.86 -3.37 -17.65
N LYS A 306 11.50 -4.47 -17.29
CA LYS A 306 10.92 -5.82 -17.32
C LYS A 306 11.01 -6.46 -15.95
N PHE A 307 10.20 -7.49 -15.71
CA PHE A 307 10.35 -8.32 -14.53
C PHE A 307 10.35 -9.81 -14.88
N PHE A 308 10.80 -10.59 -13.93
CA PHE A 308 10.54 -12.03 -13.86
C PHE A 308 9.96 -12.36 -12.49
N PRO A 309 9.12 -13.42 -12.37
CA PRO A 309 8.60 -13.84 -11.09
C PRO A 309 9.74 -14.19 -10.13
N PHE A 310 9.56 -13.93 -8.83
CA PHE A 310 10.53 -14.37 -7.83
C PHE A 310 10.77 -15.87 -7.98
N PRO A 311 12.01 -16.29 -8.24
CA PRO A 311 12.24 -17.67 -8.64
C PRO A 311 12.16 -18.63 -7.44
N PRO A 312 11.80 -19.90 -7.69
CA PRO A 312 11.71 -20.91 -6.66
C PRO A 312 13.06 -21.15 -5.96
N VAL A 313 13.01 -21.32 -4.65
CA VAL A 313 14.16 -21.54 -3.78
C VAL A 313 14.33 -23.03 -3.53
N GLY A 314 15.47 -23.59 -3.93
CA GLY A 314 15.78 -25.01 -3.78
C GLY A 314 14.78 -25.90 -4.53
N LYS A 315 14.03 -26.72 -3.81
CA LYS A 315 12.97 -27.60 -4.36
C LYS A 315 11.56 -27.03 -4.17
N GLY A 316 11.45 -25.80 -3.68
CA GLY A 316 10.17 -25.13 -3.45
C GLY A 316 9.47 -24.72 -4.74
N ALA A 317 8.24 -24.29 -4.63
CA ALA A 317 7.50 -23.66 -5.74
C ALA A 317 7.85 -22.17 -5.85
N ALA A 318 7.59 -21.56 -7.00
CA ALA A 318 7.63 -20.11 -7.14
C ALA A 318 6.61 -19.49 -6.17
N PRO A 319 7.02 -18.53 -5.32
CA PRO A 319 6.11 -17.90 -4.37
C PRO A 319 5.20 -16.89 -5.07
N VAL A 320 4.00 -16.68 -4.50
CA VAL A 320 3.14 -15.54 -4.84
C VAL A 320 2.70 -14.90 -3.53
N VAL A 321 3.42 -13.87 -3.12
CA VAL A 321 3.06 -13.01 -1.99
C VAL A 321 2.24 -11.84 -2.53
N SER A 322 1.10 -11.56 -1.90
CA SER A 322 0.21 -10.45 -2.22
C SER A 322 0.13 -9.50 -1.04
N GLY A 323 0.00 -8.24 -1.31
CA GLY A 323 -0.36 -7.21 -0.32
C GLY A 323 -1.60 -6.44 -0.79
N GLY A 324 -1.93 -5.37 -0.10
CA GLY A 324 -3.00 -4.49 -0.55
C GLY A 324 -3.33 -3.40 0.46
N ASP A 325 -4.00 -2.36 -0.03
CA ASP A 325 -4.36 -1.19 0.76
C ASP A 325 -5.88 -1.13 0.97
N ALA A 326 -6.29 -1.13 2.23
CA ALA A 326 -7.68 -1.02 2.63
C ALA A 326 -8.06 0.42 2.98
N ALA A 327 -9.14 0.93 2.37
CA ALA A 327 -9.76 2.17 2.80
C ALA A 327 -10.59 1.95 4.07
N VAL A 328 -10.34 2.73 5.12
CA VAL A 328 -11.11 2.73 6.38
C VAL A 328 -11.64 4.13 6.68
N VAL A 329 -12.80 4.22 7.32
CA VAL A 329 -13.39 5.48 7.76
C VAL A 329 -13.12 5.69 9.23
N LEU A 330 -12.53 6.84 9.61
CA LEU A 330 -12.29 7.19 11.00
C LEU A 330 -13.53 7.82 11.62
N LYS A 331 -13.88 7.41 12.86
CA LYS A 331 -15.02 7.98 13.62
C LYS A 331 -14.91 9.47 13.85
N ASP A 332 -13.70 9.93 14.14
CA ASP A 332 -13.42 11.33 14.47
C ASP A 332 -13.17 12.20 13.22
N GLY A 333 -13.32 11.63 12.02
CA GLY A 333 -13.35 12.37 10.76
C GLY A 333 -14.56 13.31 10.70
N LYS A 334 -14.37 14.52 10.18
CA LYS A 334 -15.39 15.59 10.22
C LYS A 334 -16.46 15.45 9.14
N ASN A 335 -16.17 14.69 8.08
CA ASN A 335 -17.02 14.59 6.88
C ASN A 335 -17.50 13.15 6.65
N GLN A 336 -18.19 12.57 7.62
CA GLN A 336 -18.63 11.17 7.62
C GLN A 336 -19.45 10.78 6.38
N LYS A 337 -20.36 11.67 5.93
CA LYS A 337 -21.17 11.43 4.72
C LYS A 337 -20.29 11.31 3.48
N ALA A 338 -19.32 12.23 3.29
CA ALA A 338 -18.40 12.18 2.17
C ALA A 338 -17.46 10.97 2.25
N ALA A 339 -17.02 10.61 3.46
CA ALA A 339 -16.16 9.43 3.68
C ALA A 339 -16.86 8.13 3.28
N MET A 340 -18.11 7.91 3.71
CA MET A 340 -18.88 6.73 3.34
C MET A 340 -19.17 6.69 1.83
N ALA A 341 -19.54 7.82 1.23
CA ALA A 341 -19.76 7.92 -0.21
C ALA A 341 -18.46 7.65 -1.01
N PHE A 342 -17.30 8.03 -0.47
CA PHE A 342 -16.02 7.74 -1.10
C PHE A 342 -15.72 6.24 -1.09
N LEU A 343 -15.96 5.52 0.01
CA LEU A 343 -15.79 4.08 0.04
C LEU A 343 -16.79 3.35 -0.88
N GLU A 344 -18.02 3.85 -1.00
CA GLU A 344 -18.97 3.34 -1.99
C GLU A 344 -18.50 3.54 -3.42
N PHE A 345 -17.84 4.66 -3.72
CA PHE A 345 -17.21 4.91 -5.00
C PHE A 345 -16.00 4.00 -5.23
N LEU A 346 -15.09 3.88 -4.24
CA LEU A 346 -13.92 3.00 -4.34
C LEU A 346 -14.30 1.53 -4.56
N ALA A 347 -15.47 1.08 -4.08
CA ALA A 347 -15.97 -0.27 -4.26
C ALA A 347 -16.41 -0.56 -5.72
N THR A 348 -16.48 0.45 -6.59
CA THR A 348 -16.91 0.28 -7.98
C THR A 348 -15.74 -0.05 -8.91
N PRO A 349 -15.96 -0.81 -10.00
CA PRO A 349 -14.94 -1.00 -11.03
C PRO A 349 -14.56 0.31 -11.75
N GLU A 350 -15.45 1.31 -11.79
CA GLU A 350 -15.18 2.64 -12.32
C GLU A 350 -14.00 3.32 -11.58
N ALA A 351 -14.01 3.30 -10.26
CA ALA A 351 -12.92 3.89 -9.47
C ALA A 351 -11.58 3.15 -9.68
N ALA A 352 -11.62 1.82 -9.74
CA ALA A 352 -10.44 0.99 -9.99
C ALA A 352 -9.87 1.22 -11.40
N ALA A 353 -10.73 1.39 -12.42
CA ALA A 353 -10.33 1.64 -13.80
C ALA A 353 -9.50 2.93 -13.95
N VAL A 354 -9.79 3.96 -13.15
CA VAL A 354 -9.04 5.23 -13.18
C VAL A 354 -7.56 5.00 -12.91
N TRP A 355 -7.21 4.22 -11.88
CA TRP A 355 -5.81 3.96 -11.56
C TRP A 355 -5.21 2.85 -12.44
N ALA A 356 -5.99 1.82 -12.78
CA ALA A 356 -5.53 0.75 -13.66
C ALA A 356 -5.03 1.28 -15.02
N ALA A 357 -5.65 2.33 -15.55
CA ALA A 357 -5.25 3.00 -16.79
C ALA A 357 -3.90 3.71 -16.68
N GLU A 358 -3.49 4.12 -15.49
CA GLU A 358 -2.19 4.79 -15.26
C GLU A 358 -1.04 3.79 -15.11
N GLY A 359 -1.30 2.64 -14.51
CA GLY A 359 -0.29 1.62 -14.22
C GLY A 359 0.12 1.56 -12.75
N GLY A 360 0.90 0.54 -12.36
CA GLY A 360 1.34 0.33 -10.98
C GLY A 360 0.20 0.06 -9.99
N PHE A 361 -0.88 -0.55 -10.45
CA PHE A 361 -2.10 -0.81 -9.70
C PHE A 361 -2.68 -2.16 -10.09
N LEU A 362 -3.07 -2.94 -9.10
CA LEU A 362 -3.91 -4.12 -9.26
C LEU A 362 -5.18 -3.95 -8.42
N SER A 363 -6.31 -4.37 -8.98
CA SER A 363 -7.59 -4.31 -8.27
C SER A 363 -7.98 -5.66 -7.70
N PRO A 364 -8.40 -5.74 -6.42
CA PRO A 364 -9.03 -6.95 -5.89
C PRO A 364 -10.49 -7.10 -6.30
N ASN A 365 -11.08 -6.08 -6.95
CA ASN A 365 -12.44 -6.11 -7.49
C ASN A 365 -12.49 -6.92 -8.79
N LYS A 366 -13.17 -8.07 -8.78
CA LYS A 366 -13.31 -8.99 -9.92
C LYS A 366 -14.17 -8.43 -11.05
N ALA A 367 -14.95 -7.39 -10.79
CA ALA A 367 -15.79 -6.75 -11.81
C ALA A 367 -15.00 -5.77 -12.70
N LEU A 368 -13.73 -5.46 -12.36
CA LEU A 368 -12.87 -4.67 -13.21
C LEU A 368 -12.50 -5.45 -14.48
N ASP A 369 -12.80 -4.86 -15.66
CA ASP A 369 -12.36 -5.41 -16.93
C ASP A 369 -10.82 -5.36 -17.04
N LEU A 370 -10.21 -6.49 -17.42
CA LEU A 370 -8.75 -6.56 -17.60
C LEU A 370 -8.26 -5.61 -18.72
N GLY A 371 -9.13 -5.21 -19.65
CA GLY A 371 -8.84 -4.19 -20.66
C GLY A 371 -8.59 -2.79 -20.09
N ALA A 372 -8.97 -2.52 -18.84
CA ALA A 372 -8.70 -1.26 -18.15
C ALA A 372 -7.21 -1.06 -17.84
N TYR A 373 -6.43 -2.14 -17.73
CA TYR A 373 -4.99 -2.03 -17.48
C TYR A 373 -4.25 -1.51 -18.73
N SER A 374 -3.40 -0.51 -18.53
CA SER A 374 -2.74 0.25 -19.61
C SER A 374 -1.79 -0.57 -20.47
N ASP A 375 -1.19 -1.62 -19.95
CA ASP A 375 -0.19 -2.43 -20.66
C ASP A 375 -0.39 -3.95 -20.47
N ALA A 376 0.21 -4.72 -21.37
CA ALA A 376 0.09 -6.17 -21.38
C ALA A 376 0.79 -6.82 -20.16
N THR A 377 1.82 -6.19 -19.64
CA THR A 377 2.60 -6.68 -18.49
C THR A 377 1.75 -6.65 -17.23
N LEU A 378 1.13 -5.49 -16.91
CA LEU A 378 0.24 -5.36 -15.75
C LEU A 378 -1.02 -6.23 -15.90
N ARG A 379 -1.56 -6.32 -17.10
CA ARG A 379 -2.70 -7.23 -17.39
C ARG A 379 -2.34 -8.68 -17.11
N SER A 380 -1.15 -9.11 -17.52
CA SER A 380 -0.64 -10.46 -17.24
C SER A 380 -0.39 -10.66 -15.74
N THR A 381 0.12 -9.65 -15.04
CA THR A 381 0.36 -9.69 -13.58
C THR A 381 -0.96 -9.81 -12.82
N ALA A 382 -1.97 -9.00 -13.17
CA ALA A 382 -3.32 -9.10 -12.59
C ALA A 382 -3.91 -10.50 -12.81
N LYS A 383 -3.78 -11.03 -14.03
CA LYS A 383 -4.23 -12.38 -14.34
C LYS A 383 -3.49 -13.44 -13.54
N SER A 384 -2.18 -13.33 -13.38
CA SER A 384 -1.37 -14.29 -12.60
C SER A 384 -1.76 -14.33 -11.13
N LEU A 385 -2.09 -13.19 -10.55
CA LEU A 385 -2.59 -13.11 -9.17
C LEU A 385 -3.95 -13.80 -9.02
N ILE A 386 -4.85 -13.64 -10.00
CA ILE A 386 -6.15 -14.31 -10.02
C ILE A 386 -5.97 -15.82 -10.22
N ASP A 387 -5.14 -16.24 -11.18
CA ASP A 387 -4.90 -17.65 -11.52
C ASP A 387 -4.19 -18.42 -10.39
N ALA A 388 -3.38 -17.75 -9.59
CA ALA A 388 -2.67 -18.38 -8.46
C ALA A 388 -3.63 -18.85 -7.35
N GLY A 389 -4.84 -18.31 -7.26
CA GLY A 389 -5.92 -18.81 -6.41
C GLY A 389 -5.44 -19.09 -4.97
N ASP A 390 -5.64 -20.31 -4.50
CA ASP A 390 -5.30 -20.73 -3.12
C ASP A 390 -3.80 -20.83 -2.83
N THR A 391 -2.92 -20.64 -3.82
CA THR A 391 -1.46 -20.62 -3.60
C THR A 391 -0.94 -19.25 -3.22
N VAL A 392 -1.69 -18.19 -3.48
CA VAL A 392 -1.38 -16.82 -3.04
C VAL A 392 -1.38 -16.76 -1.52
N ARG A 393 -0.39 -16.08 -0.96
CA ARG A 393 -0.38 -15.71 0.46
C ARG A 393 -0.31 -14.20 0.60
N PHE A 394 -1.11 -13.68 1.51
CA PHE A 394 -1.00 -12.28 1.88
C PHE A 394 0.28 -12.06 2.68
N ASP A 395 0.90 -10.91 2.50
CA ASP A 395 2.07 -10.45 3.22
C ASP A 395 1.94 -10.74 4.73
N MET A 396 2.91 -11.46 5.27
CA MET A 396 2.89 -11.94 6.64
C MET A 396 3.07 -10.80 7.62
N SER A 397 3.95 -9.87 7.31
CA SER A 397 4.24 -8.71 8.15
C SER A 397 3.02 -7.79 8.25
N ASP A 398 2.29 -7.62 7.14
CA ASP A 398 1.06 -6.83 7.10
C ASP A 398 -0.09 -7.48 7.89
N GLN A 399 -0.11 -8.82 8.03
CA GLN A 399 -1.08 -9.54 8.86
C GLN A 399 -0.74 -9.50 10.36
N ALA A 400 0.54 -9.34 10.69
CA ALA A 400 1.01 -9.38 12.06
C ALA A 400 0.50 -8.17 12.89
N PRO A 401 0.44 -8.28 14.23
CA PRO A 401 0.13 -7.15 15.07
C PRO A 401 1.03 -5.95 14.74
N ALA A 402 0.46 -4.74 14.66
CA ALA A 402 1.16 -3.53 14.21
C ALA A 402 2.50 -3.28 14.93
N ALA A 403 2.61 -3.65 16.21
CA ALA A 403 3.85 -3.54 16.99
C ALA A 403 4.98 -4.47 16.51
N PHE A 404 4.64 -5.52 15.73
CA PHE A 404 5.62 -6.44 15.15
C PHE A 404 5.84 -6.17 13.65
N GLY A 405 4.78 -6.18 12.85
CA GLY A 405 4.88 -6.15 11.39
C GLY A 405 4.48 -4.82 10.73
N GLY A 406 4.10 -3.77 11.48
CA GLY A 406 3.57 -2.53 10.88
C GLY A 406 4.08 -1.24 11.52
N THR A 407 5.27 -1.22 12.13
CA THR A 407 5.83 -0.04 12.79
C THR A 407 7.28 0.21 12.38
N LYS A 408 7.54 1.29 11.67
CA LYS A 408 8.90 1.68 11.24
C LYS A 408 9.84 1.81 12.45
N GLY A 409 11.01 1.19 12.34
CA GLY A 409 12.03 1.20 13.38
C GLY A 409 11.77 0.26 14.57
N ALA A 410 10.77 -0.63 14.46
CA ALA A 410 10.44 -1.61 15.50
C ALA A 410 10.16 -2.99 14.88
N GLY A 411 9.96 -3.99 15.73
CA GLY A 411 9.50 -5.33 15.37
C GLY A 411 10.33 -5.99 14.28
N GLU A 412 9.65 -6.65 13.36
CA GLU A 412 10.25 -7.40 12.27
C GLU A 412 11.09 -6.51 11.34
N TRP A 413 10.58 -5.32 10.98
CA TRP A 413 11.28 -4.38 10.11
C TRP A 413 12.66 -4.02 10.64
N LYS A 414 12.72 -3.63 11.91
CA LYS A 414 14.00 -3.30 12.56
C LYS A 414 14.94 -4.49 12.67
N LEU A 415 14.41 -5.66 13.01
CA LEU A 415 15.20 -6.87 13.19
C LEU A 415 15.78 -7.38 11.88
N LEU A 416 15.04 -7.25 10.77
CA LEU A 416 15.56 -7.58 9.44
C LEU A 416 16.55 -6.53 8.92
N GLN A 417 16.42 -5.25 9.29
CA GLN A 417 17.47 -4.25 9.06
C GLN A 417 18.76 -4.59 9.83
N ASP A 418 18.64 -5.06 11.06
CA ASP A 418 19.81 -5.52 11.84
C ASP A 418 20.42 -6.78 11.23
N PHE A 419 19.59 -7.70 10.71
CA PHE A 419 20.05 -8.86 9.97
C PHE A 419 20.74 -8.48 8.64
N LEU A 420 20.21 -7.53 7.88
CA LEU A 420 20.90 -7.02 6.68
C LEU A 420 22.28 -6.43 7.03
N ARG A 421 22.39 -5.74 8.18
CA ARG A 421 23.66 -5.18 8.64
C ARG A 421 24.69 -6.26 8.98
N ASP A 422 24.25 -7.34 9.63
CA ASP A 422 25.08 -8.47 10.04
C ASP A 422 24.33 -9.80 9.85
N PRO A 423 24.36 -10.39 8.64
CA PRO A 423 23.63 -11.63 8.33
C PRO A 423 24.36 -12.91 8.78
N SER A 424 25.39 -12.80 9.59
CA SER A 424 26.27 -13.92 9.97
C SER A 424 25.62 -14.93 10.93
N ASP A 425 24.58 -14.52 11.68
CA ASP A 425 23.92 -15.38 12.69
C ASP A 425 22.40 -15.41 12.50
N PRO A 426 21.88 -16.24 11.57
CA PRO A 426 20.44 -16.44 11.38
C PRO A 426 19.69 -16.93 12.63
N ALA A 427 20.33 -17.73 13.49
CA ALA A 427 19.69 -18.26 14.68
C ALA A 427 19.46 -17.18 15.73
N ARG A 428 20.42 -16.26 15.91
CA ARG A 428 20.26 -15.09 16.78
C ARG A 428 19.15 -14.17 16.29
N THR A 429 19.08 -13.94 14.97
CA THR A 429 18.00 -13.15 14.36
C THR A 429 16.65 -13.80 14.58
N ALA A 430 16.53 -15.11 14.36
CA ALA A 430 15.31 -15.88 14.61
C ALA A 430 14.85 -15.78 16.08
N ALA A 431 15.79 -15.86 17.03
CA ALA A 431 15.49 -15.69 18.46
C ALA A 431 15.00 -14.27 18.81
N ALA A 432 15.58 -13.25 18.19
CA ALA A 432 15.15 -11.86 18.39
C ALA A 432 13.74 -11.62 17.77
N LEU A 433 13.48 -12.15 16.58
CA LEU A 433 12.16 -12.12 15.94
C LEU A 433 11.11 -12.81 16.81
N GLU A 434 11.42 -14.01 17.35
CA GLU A 434 10.51 -14.72 18.27
C GLU A 434 10.19 -13.91 19.52
N ALA A 435 11.19 -13.31 20.14
CA ALA A 435 10.97 -12.50 21.35
C ALA A 435 10.06 -11.28 21.09
N ALA A 436 10.21 -10.63 19.93
CA ALA A 436 9.38 -9.51 19.54
C ALA A 436 7.95 -9.96 19.15
N ALA A 437 7.84 -11.03 18.34
CA ALA A 437 6.56 -11.60 17.93
C ALA A 437 5.74 -12.08 19.12
N ALA A 438 6.31 -12.88 20.02
CA ALA A 438 5.62 -13.42 21.20
C ALA A 438 5.01 -12.29 22.04
N LYS A 439 5.76 -11.19 22.24
CA LYS A 439 5.26 -10.01 22.97
C LYS A 439 4.09 -9.34 22.24
N ALA A 440 4.22 -9.13 20.93
CA ALA A 440 3.23 -8.40 20.15
C ALA A 440 1.92 -9.20 20.03
N TYR A 441 2.00 -10.50 19.73
CA TYR A 441 0.82 -11.38 19.64
C TYR A 441 0.13 -11.57 20.99
N GLN A 442 0.90 -11.67 22.09
CA GLN A 442 0.31 -11.73 23.43
C GLN A 442 -0.48 -10.46 23.75
N THR A 443 0.07 -9.28 23.41
CA THR A 443 -0.60 -7.99 23.67
C THR A 443 -1.86 -7.85 22.81
N ALA A 444 -1.80 -8.22 21.53
CA ALA A 444 -2.95 -8.16 20.63
C ALA A 444 -4.12 -9.07 21.05
N ASN A 445 -3.83 -10.21 21.67
CA ASN A 445 -4.84 -11.15 22.16
C ASN A 445 -5.47 -10.75 23.51
N GLN A 446 -4.95 -9.73 24.18
CA GLN A 446 -5.44 -9.24 25.47
C GLN A 446 -6.32 -7.97 25.36
N GLY A 447 -6.37 -7.35 24.20
CA GLY A 447 -7.13 -6.13 23.91
C GLY A 447 -8.37 -6.41 23.10
#